data_8064d062fc11774cc021e944210264d4
#
_entry.id   8064d062fc11774cc021e944210264d4
#
_cell.length_a   1.000
_cell.length_b   1.000
_cell.length_c   1.000
_cell.angle_alpha   90.00
_cell.angle_beta   90.00
_cell.angle_gamma   90.00
#
_symmetry.space_group_name_H-M   'P 1'
#
loop_
_entity.id
_entity.type
_entity.pdbx_description
1 polymer ?
#
loop_
_entity_poly.entity_id
_entity_poly.type
_entity_poly.pdbx_seq_one_letter_code
_entity_poly.pdbx_strand_id
1 'polypeptide(L)'
;MTRLEKEKVLERIYYDVEEGFGSVRGLYEKARKADVGITLDMVSTWMRAQPNKQTRNYKNYNSYTAPFPKYEFQIDLMDVTSLLRDVGSEIKSQLRYGLVCIDIFSKKCHIVPIENKDGDDVYKAVMECFSVLGQPLSIYSDDEGALNSKKLQTFFLRRKV
;
A
#
# COMPACT_ATOMS: atom_id res chain seq x y z
N MET A 1 -34.26 -10.05 -2.06
CA MET A 1 -33.56 -8.77 -1.72
C MET A 1 -33.69 -7.79 -2.89
N THR A 2 -33.86 -6.51 -2.58
CA THR A 2 -33.85 -5.44 -3.56
C THR A 2 -32.42 -5.26 -4.14
N ARG A 3 -32.28 -4.54 -5.25
CA ARG A 3 -30.95 -4.25 -5.82
C ARG A 3 -30.02 -3.56 -4.81
N LEU A 4 -30.54 -2.58 -4.07
CA LEU A 4 -29.76 -1.83 -3.07
C LEU A 4 -29.29 -2.72 -1.92
N GLU A 5 -30.12 -3.66 -1.47
CA GLU A 5 -29.73 -4.62 -0.43
C GLU A 5 -28.62 -5.56 -0.91
N LYS A 6 -28.66 -6.01 -2.17
CA LYS A 6 -27.61 -6.83 -2.78
C LYS A 6 -26.29 -6.06 -2.89
N GLU A 7 -26.34 -4.79 -3.28
CA GLU A 7 -25.14 -3.93 -3.34
C GLU A 7 -24.50 -3.74 -1.97
N LYS A 8 -25.30 -3.56 -0.90
CA LYS A 8 -24.81 -3.51 0.49
C LYS A 8 -24.15 -4.82 0.95
N VAL A 9 -24.67 -5.97 0.49
CA VAL A 9 -24.04 -7.28 0.77
C VAL A 9 -22.68 -7.38 0.07
N LEU A 10 -22.60 -6.96 -1.20
CA LEU A 10 -21.35 -6.94 -1.94
C LEU A 10 -20.31 -6.01 -1.30
N GLU A 11 -20.73 -4.82 -0.89
CA GLU A 11 -19.89 -3.83 -0.22
C GLU A 11 -19.31 -4.37 1.08
N ARG A 12 -20.16 -4.93 1.96
CA ARG A 12 -19.72 -5.51 3.23
C ARG A 12 -18.69 -6.62 3.05
N ILE A 13 -18.90 -7.53 2.09
CA ILE A 13 -17.98 -8.66 1.85
C ILE A 13 -16.70 -8.17 1.17
N TYR A 14 -16.81 -7.23 0.24
CA TYR A 14 -15.67 -6.76 -0.55
C TYR A 14 -14.69 -5.92 0.27
N TYR A 15 -15.19 -5.08 1.17
CA TYR A 15 -14.37 -4.22 2.04
C TYR A 15 -14.08 -4.84 3.41
N ASP A 16 -14.36 -6.12 3.60
CA ASP A 16 -13.92 -6.84 4.78
C ASP A 16 -12.39 -6.86 4.86
N VAL A 17 -11.82 -6.54 6.04
CA VAL A 17 -10.37 -6.36 6.21
C VAL A 17 -9.62 -7.69 6.12
N GLU A 18 -10.24 -8.79 6.58
CA GLU A 18 -9.57 -10.10 6.62
C GLU A 18 -9.76 -10.89 5.33
N GLU A 19 -10.94 -10.83 4.75
CA GLU A 19 -11.31 -11.70 3.62
C GLU A 19 -11.74 -10.93 2.36
N GLY A 20 -11.70 -9.61 2.39
CA GLY A 20 -12.15 -8.74 1.29
C GLY A 20 -11.18 -8.63 0.12
N PHE A 21 -11.44 -7.65 -0.74
CA PHE A 21 -10.63 -7.29 -1.92
C PHE A 21 -10.32 -8.44 -2.90
N GLY A 22 -11.13 -9.49 -2.88
CA GLY A 22 -10.96 -10.69 -3.71
C GLY A 22 -11.29 -10.47 -5.19
N SER A 23 -11.17 -11.55 -5.96
CA SER A 23 -11.57 -11.58 -7.37
C SER A 23 -13.10 -11.51 -7.54
N VAL A 24 -13.58 -11.17 -8.76
CA VAL A 24 -15.01 -11.20 -9.11
C VAL A 24 -15.65 -12.55 -8.74
N ARG A 25 -14.95 -13.65 -9.02
CA ARG A 25 -15.46 -14.99 -8.73
C ARG A 25 -15.50 -15.30 -7.24
N GLY A 26 -14.44 -14.92 -6.50
CA GLY A 26 -14.41 -15.09 -5.06
C GLY A 26 -15.49 -14.29 -4.33
N LEU A 27 -15.70 -13.02 -4.75
CA LEU A 27 -16.80 -12.20 -4.21
C LEU A 27 -18.17 -12.80 -4.55
N TYR A 28 -18.35 -13.28 -5.79
CA TYR A 28 -19.60 -13.94 -6.19
C TYR A 28 -19.91 -15.19 -5.35
N GLU A 29 -18.94 -16.05 -5.12
CA GLU A 29 -19.12 -17.28 -4.33
C GLU A 29 -19.50 -16.97 -2.87
N LYS A 30 -18.89 -15.94 -2.27
CA LYS A 30 -19.23 -15.47 -0.93
C LYS A 30 -20.61 -14.81 -0.88
N ALA A 31 -20.91 -13.91 -1.81
CA ALA A 31 -22.15 -13.17 -1.85
C ALA A 31 -23.37 -14.06 -2.14
N ARG A 32 -23.20 -15.10 -2.97
CA ARG A 32 -24.27 -16.06 -3.27
C ARG A 32 -24.71 -16.89 -2.07
N LYS A 33 -23.85 -17.07 -1.06
CA LYS A 33 -24.24 -17.71 0.21
C LYS A 33 -25.22 -16.84 1.00
N ALA A 34 -25.16 -15.53 0.84
CA ALA A 34 -26.08 -14.58 1.49
C ALA A 34 -27.38 -14.38 0.70
N ASP A 35 -27.30 -14.34 -0.64
CA ASP A 35 -28.48 -14.27 -1.53
C ASP A 35 -28.23 -14.96 -2.86
N VAL A 36 -28.95 -16.05 -3.11
CA VAL A 36 -28.90 -16.84 -4.37
C VAL A 36 -29.24 -16.00 -5.61
N GLY A 37 -29.98 -14.91 -5.45
CA GLY A 37 -30.36 -14.00 -6.54
C GLY A 37 -29.25 -13.02 -6.95
N ILE A 38 -28.05 -13.09 -6.36
CA ILE A 38 -26.86 -12.36 -6.82
C ILE A 38 -26.25 -13.13 -7.99
N THR A 39 -26.07 -12.45 -9.13
CA THR A 39 -25.48 -13.03 -10.32
C THR A 39 -24.01 -12.60 -10.51
N LEU A 40 -23.24 -13.39 -11.24
CA LEU A 40 -21.85 -13.06 -11.55
C LEU A 40 -21.72 -11.73 -12.30
N ASP A 41 -22.67 -11.43 -13.19
CA ASP A 41 -22.70 -10.17 -13.95
C ASP A 41 -22.95 -8.96 -13.02
N MET A 42 -23.87 -9.09 -12.06
CA MET A 42 -24.08 -8.03 -11.02
C MET A 42 -22.79 -7.76 -10.25
N VAL A 43 -22.09 -8.81 -9.81
CA VAL A 43 -20.82 -8.68 -9.08
C VAL A 43 -19.75 -8.02 -9.94
N SER A 44 -19.64 -8.45 -11.21
CA SER A 44 -18.67 -7.87 -12.15
C SER A 44 -18.94 -6.39 -12.40
N THR A 45 -20.21 -6.04 -12.64
CA THR A 45 -20.61 -4.65 -12.88
C THR A 45 -20.37 -3.78 -11.63
N TRP A 46 -20.77 -4.26 -10.47
CA TRP A 46 -20.56 -3.57 -9.20
C TRP A 46 -19.06 -3.36 -8.91
N MET A 47 -18.23 -4.40 -9.08
CA MET A 47 -16.79 -4.30 -8.85
C MET A 47 -16.08 -3.32 -9.79
N ARG A 48 -16.52 -3.22 -11.05
CA ARG A 48 -15.94 -2.24 -12.00
C ARG A 48 -16.23 -0.80 -11.60
N ALA A 49 -17.34 -0.57 -10.90
CA ALA A 49 -17.72 0.75 -10.41
C ALA A 49 -16.96 1.16 -9.13
N GLN A 50 -16.24 0.23 -8.47
CA GLN A 50 -15.51 0.57 -7.25
C GLN A 50 -14.29 1.45 -7.53
N PRO A 51 -14.01 2.46 -6.68
CA PRO A 51 -12.88 3.40 -6.89
C PRO A 51 -11.52 2.70 -6.99
N ASN A 52 -11.29 1.65 -6.21
CA ASN A 52 -10.05 0.88 -6.22
C ASN A 52 -9.89 -0.04 -7.44
N LYS A 53 -10.93 -0.20 -8.26
CA LYS A 53 -10.89 -0.94 -9.54
C LYS A 53 -10.87 -0.03 -10.76
N GLN A 54 -10.84 1.28 -10.57
CA GLN A 54 -10.58 2.22 -11.65
C GLN A 54 -9.11 2.12 -12.09
N THR A 55 -8.70 0.93 -12.51
CA THR A 55 -7.41 0.74 -13.15
C THR A 55 -7.45 1.48 -14.48
N ARG A 56 -6.71 2.59 -14.56
CA ARG A 56 -6.34 3.13 -15.87
C ARG A 56 -5.70 1.98 -16.64
N ASN A 57 -6.19 1.67 -17.83
CA ASN A 57 -5.51 0.76 -18.76
C ASN A 57 -4.21 1.44 -19.23
N TYR A 58 -3.17 1.33 -18.44
CA TYR A 58 -1.84 1.75 -18.82
C TYR A 58 -1.29 0.72 -19.79
N LYS A 59 -1.51 0.97 -21.07
CA LYS A 59 -0.77 0.26 -22.11
C LYS A 59 0.67 0.76 -22.04
N ASN A 60 1.63 -0.13 -21.84
CA ASN A 60 3.08 0.09 -21.87
C ASN A 60 3.77 0.52 -20.56
N TYR A 61 3.32 0.08 -19.39
CA TYR A 61 4.19 0.12 -18.21
C TYR A 61 5.01 -1.16 -18.12
N ASN A 62 6.32 -1.02 -18.02
CA ASN A 62 7.17 -2.09 -17.55
C ASN A 62 6.81 -2.35 -16.08
N SER A 63 6.35 -3.55 -15.77
CA SER A 63 6.12 -3.95 -14.39
C SER A 63 7.46 -3.94 -13.66
N TYR A 64 7.55 -3.26 -12.54
CA TYR A 64 8.66 -3.42 -11.62
C TYR A 64 8.63 -4.84 -11.07
N THR A 65 9.62 -5.63 -11.45
CA THR A 65 9.72 -7.05 -11.07
C THR A 65 11.09 -7.31 -10.48
N ALA A 66 11.12 -8.08 -9.41
CA ALA A 66 12.34 -8.59 -8.80
C ALA A 66 12.36 -10.13 -8.92
N PRO A 67 13.52 -10.79 -8.99
CA PRO A 67 13.60 -12.23 -9.20
C PRO A 67 13.25 -13.07 -7.96
N PHE A 68 13.38 -12.52 -6.75
CA PHE A 68 13.07 -13.19 -5.48
C PHE A 68 12.84 -12.18 -4.35
N PRO A 69 12.28 -12.60 -3.20
CA PRO A 69 12.04 -11.71 -2.06
C PRO A 69 13.33 -11.03 -1.57
N LYS A 70 13.21 -9.76 -1.21
CA LYS A 70 14.33 -8.92 -0.72
C LYS A 70 15.45 -8.67 -1.74
N TYR A 71 15.19 -8.91 -3.02
CA TYR A 71 16.13 -8.52 -4.06
C TYR A 71 16.24 -7.00 -4.15
N GLU A 72 15.10 -6.32 -4.23
CA GLU A 72 15.02 -4.87 -4.32
C GLU A 72 13.86 -4.34 -3.50
N PHE A 73 14.14 -3.32 -2.68
CA PHE A 73 13.10 -2.54 -2.02
C PHE A 73 12.95 -1.18 -2.70
N GLN A 74 11.74 -0.76 -2.88
CA GLN A 74 11.42 0.62 -3.24
C GLN A 74 11.07 1.39 -1.98
N ILE A 75 11.70 2.57 -1.82
CA ILE A 75 11.49 3.47 -0.68
C ILE A 75 11.03 4.83 -1.20
N ASP A 76 10.03 5.41 -0.54
CA ASP A 76 9.47 6.71 -0.87
C ASP A 76 9.04 7.47 0.40
N LEU A 77 9.06 8.81 0.35
CA LEU A 77 8.62 9.69 1.42
C LEU A 77 7.28 10.34 1.09
N MET A 78 6.25 9.91 1.78
CA MET A 78 4.88 10.38 1.62
C MET A 78 4.58 11.56 2.54
N ASP A 79 4.03 12.66 2.00
CA ASP A 79 3.47 13.78 2.78
C ASP A 79 2.00 13.49 3.10
N VAL A 80 1.68 13.39 4.37
CA VAL A 80 0.32 13.13 4.86
C VAL A 80 -0.32 14.34 5.54
N THR A 81 0.29 15.52 5.44
CA THR A 81 -0.18 16.75 6.10
C THR A 81 -1.60 17.14 5.66
N SER A 82 -1.94 16.91 4.41
CA SER A 82 -3.30 17.18 3.89
C SER A 82 -4.34 16.24 4.48
N LEU A 83 -4.01 14.96 4.63
CA LEU A 83 -4.92 13.96 5.17
C LEU A 83 -5.22 14.22 6.66
N LEU A 84 -4.26 14.76 7.42
CA LEU A 84 -4.43 15.05 8.85
C LEU A 84 -5.35 16.27 9.08
N ARG A 85 -5.52 17.15 8.10
CA ARG A 85 -6.46 18.29 8.19
C ARG A 85 -7.92 17.86 8.13
N ASP A 86 -8.21 16.77 7.42
CA ASP A 86 -9.58 16.30 7.19
C ASP A 86 -10.11 15.43 8.33
N VAL A 87 -9.24 14.92 9.20
CA VAL A 87 -9.60 14.01 10.32
C VAL A 87 -10.05 14.75 11.59
N GLY A 88 -10.07 16.09 11.57
CA GLY A 88 -10.52 16.92 12.69
C GLY A 88 -9.41 17.27 13.68
N SER A 89 -9.55 18.44 14.30
CA SER A 89 -8.52 19.11 15.09
C SER A 89 -8.11 18.45 16.43
N GLU A 90 -8.63 17.29 16.76
CA GLU A 90 -8.31 16.62 18.03
C GLU A 90 -7.03 15.77 17.97
N ILE A 91 -6.61 15.36 16.79
CA ILE A 91 -5.34 14.63 16.62
C ILE A 91 -4.25 15.66 16.32
N LYS A 92 -3.65 16.23 17.35
CA LYS A 92 -2.39 16.98 17.26
C LYS A 92 -1.24 16.01 16.99
N SER A 93 -1.31 15.24 15.91
CA SER A 93 -0.19 14.42 15.50
C SER A 93 0.93 15.31 14.98
N GLN A 94 2.11 15.20 15.56
CA GLN A 94 3.33 15.82 15.03
C GLN A 94 3.80 15.08 13.77
N LEU A 95 3.25 13.91 13.51
CA LEU A 95 3.60 13.06 12.39
C LEU A 95 3.04 13.64 11.09
N ARG A 96 3.90 14.12 10.23
CA ARG A 96 3.55 14.81 8.96
C ARG A 96 3.86 14.00 7.73
N TYR A 97 4.75 13.03 7.88
CA TYR A 97 5.27 12.24 6.77
C TYR A 97 5.21 10.75 7.08
N GLY A 98 5.37 9.94 6.06
CA GLY A 98 5.53 8.50 6.20
C GLY A 98 6.64 8.01 5.29
N LEU A 99 7.57 7.22 5.80
CA LEU A 99 8.48 6.44 4.96
C LEU A 99 7.75 5.17 4.54
N VAL A 100 7.56 5.01 3.25
CA VAL A 100 6.97 3.80 2.65
C VAL A 100 8.10 2.93 2.14
N CYS A 101 8.14 1.68 2.54
CA CYS A 101 9.10 0.69 2.05
C CYS A 101 8.35 -0.54 1.54
N ILE A 102 8.62 -0.96 0.31
CA ILE A 102 7.96 -2.10 -0.33
C ILE A 102 9.00 -3.07 -0.92
N ASP A 103 8.85 -4.35 -0.60
CA ASP A 103 9.57 -5.42 -1.31
C ASP A 103 8.94 -5.64 -2.70
N ILE A 104 9.72 -5.40 -3.74
CA ILE A 104 9.24 -5.44 -5.12
C ILE A 104 8.74 -6.84 -5.53
N PHE A 105 9.33 -7.89 -5.00
CA PHE A 105 8.88 -9.26 -5.30
C PHE A 105 7.58 -9.63 -4.57
N SER A 106 7.58 -9.57 -3.25
CA SER A 106 6.47 -10.05 -2.43
C SER A 106 5.32 -9.05 -2.33
N LYS A 107 5.55 -7.79 -2.68
CA LYS A 107 4.65 -6.65 -2.48
C LYS A 107 4.32 -6.39 -1.00
N LYS A 108 5.08 -6.99 -0.07
CA LYS A 108 4.99 -6.64 1.34
C LYS A 108 5.45 -5.21 1.54
N CYS A 109 4.64 -4.44 2.24
CA CYS A 109 4.88 -3.02 2.50
C CYS A 109 4.95 -2.78 4.02
N HIS A 110 5.82 -1.88 4.42
CA HIS A 110 5.85 -1.32 5.77
C HIS A 110 5.91 0.20 5.68
N ILE A 111 5.14 0.88 6.53
CA ILE A 111 5.07 2.34 6.56
C ILE A 111 5.46 2.78 7.97
N VAL A 112 6.45 3.66 8.05
CA VAL A 112 6.92 4.24 9.31
C VAL A 112 6.53 5.72 9.33
N PRO A 113 5.66 6.14 10.27
CA PRO A 113 5.35 7.55 10.44
C PRO A 113 6.56 8.31 10.96
N ILE A 114 6.82 9.50 10.41
CA ILE A 114 7.93 10.37 10.83
C ILE A 114 7.45 11.82 10.99
N GLU A 115 8.10 12.57 11.87
CA GLU A 115 7.73 13.97 12.13
C GLU A 115 8.33 14.91 11.07
N ASN A 116 9.58 14.65 10.69
CA ASN A 116 10.34 15.50 9.78
C ASN A 116 10.99 14.68 8.68
N LYS A 117 11.23 15.34 7.53
CA LYS A 117 12.03 14.77 6.43
C LYS A 117 13.54 15.02 6.64
N ASP A 118 14.04 14.95 7.87
CA ASP A 118 15.47 15.06 8.10
C ASP A 118 16.17 13.70 8.02
N GLY A 119 17.49 13.74 7.86
CA GLY A 119 18.28 12.51 7.66
C GLY A 119 18.28 11.57 8.88
N ASP A 120 18.02 12.07 10.09
CA ASP A 120 18.01 11.26 11.31
C ASP A 120 16.69 10.50 11.47
N ASP A 121 15.57 11.15 11.22
CA ASP A 121 14.25 10.51 11.29
C ASP A 121 14.08 9.50 10.14
N VAL A 122 14.50 9.86 8.94
CA VAL A 122 14.50 8.96 7.80
C VAL A 122 15.43 7.75 8.02
N TYR A 123 16.61 7.96 8.63
CA TYR A 123 17.52 6.86 8.98
C TYR A 123 16.88 5.87 9.96
N LYS A 124 16.23 6.35 11.03
CA LYS A 124 15.51 5.49 12.00
C LYS A 124 14.40 4.72 11.34
N ALA A 125 13.62 5.38 10.46
CA ALA A 125 12.52 4.76 9.73
C ALA A 125 13.01 3.67 8.77
N VAL A 126 14.11 3.87 8.06
CA VAL A 126 14.72 2.84 7.21
C VAL A 126 15.19 1.65 8.03
N MET A 127 15.81 1.89 9.18
CA MET A 127 16.21 0.80 10.10
C MET A 127 15.00 -0.02 10.58
N GLU A 128 13.89 0.65 10.91
CA GLU A 128 12.67 -0.02 11.30
C GLU A 128 12.10 -0.86 10.15
N CYS A 129 12.04 -0.32 8.94
CA CYS A 129 11.64 -1.07 7.76
C CYS A 129 12.50 -2.33 7.56
N PHE A 130 13.80 -2.23 7.73
CA PHE A 130 14.69 -3.40 7.60
C PHE A 130 14.51 -4.41 8.73
N SER A 131 14.12 -3.97 9.93
CA SER A 131 13.82 -4.89 11.03
C SER A 131 12.56 -5.71 10.77
N VAL A 132 11.57 -5.14 10.10
CA VAL A 132 10.28 -5.76 9.81
C VAL A 132 10.31 -6.59 8.51
N LEU A 133 10.81 -6.00 7.42
CA LEU A 133 10.80 -6.62 6.09
C LEU A 133 12.05 -7.47 5.82
N GLY A 134 13.10 -7.28 6.61
CA GLY A 134 14.43 -7.84 6.36
C GLY A 134 15.30 -6.89 5.56
N GLN A 135 16.54 -7.28 5.32
CA GLN A 135 17.51 -6.48 4.55
C GLN A 135 17.41 -6.82 3.07
N PRO A 136 17.28 -5.81 2.16
CA PRO A 136 17.32 -6.04 0.71
C PRO A 136 18.77 -6.13 0.20
N LEU A 137 18.93 -6.57 -1.04
CA LEU A 137 20.20 -6.51 -1.78
C LEU A 137 20.39 -5.14 -2.45
N SER A 138 19.31 -4.47 -2.82
CA SER A 138 19.34 -3.14 -3.44
C SER A 138 18.14 -2.31 -3.01
N ILE A 139 18.28 -0.98 -3.13
CA ILE A 139 17.21 -0.02 -2.88
C ILE A 139 17.05 0.85 -4.12
N TYR A 140 15.79 1.06 -4.48
CA TYR A 140 15.37 2.07 -5.42
C TYR A 140 14.61 3.18 -4.69
N SER A 141 15.04 4.41 -4.85
CA SER A 141 14.35 5.61 -4.34
C SER A 141 14.44 6.73 -5.38
N ASP A 142 13.61 7.73 -5.22
CA ASP A 142 13.81 8.99 -5.93
C ASP A 142 15.02 9.77 -5.39
N ASP A 143 15.36 10.89 -6.04
CA ASP A 143 16.51 11.73 -5.66
C ASP A 143 16.13 12.72 -4.51
N GLU A 144 15.36 12.28 -3.52
CA GLU A 144 15.02 13.10 -2.38
C GLU A 144 16.23 13.27 -1.43
N GLY A 145 16.57 14.53 -1.08
CA GLY A 145 17.80 14.84 -0.35
C GLY A 145 17.93 14.14 1.02
N ALA A 146 16.82 13.82 1.68
CA ALA A 146 16.82 13.09 2.94
C ALA A 146 17.25 11.62 2.77
N LEU A 147 16.87 10.98 1.66
CA LEU A 147 17.28 9.62 1.29
C LEU A 147 18.76 9.58 0.84
N ASN A 148 19.29 10.69 0.33
CA ASN A 148 20.67 10.86 -0.06
C ASN A 148 21.59 11.38 1.05
N SER A 149 21.13 11.41 2.32
CA SER A 149 21.95 11.85 3.44
C SER A 149 23.21 10.99 3.62
N LYS A 150 24.33 11.63 4.00
CA LYS A 150 25.60 10.92 4.24
C LYS A 150 25.46 9.78 5.25
N LYS A 151 24.58 9.92 6.23
CA LYS A 151 24.31 8.92 7.25
C LYS A 151 23.69 7.67 6.65
N LEU A 152 22.68 7.82 5.79
CA LEU A 152 22.03 6.74 5.07
C LEU A 152 22.98 6.08 4.07
N GLN A 153 23.70 6.86 3.28
CA GLN A 153 24.69 6.33 2.34
C GLN A 153 25.74 5.48 3.05
N THR A 154 26.26 5.96 4.20
CA THR A 154 27.20 5.19 5.03
C THR A 154 26.57 3.90 5.55
N PHE A 155 25.30 3.95 5.95
CA PHE A 155 24.56 2.78 6.42
C PHE A 155 24.38 1.73 5.31
N PHE A 156 23.97 2.16 4.12
CA PHE A 156 23.79 1.26 2.98
C PHE A 156 25.12 0.62 2.55
N LEU A 157 26.19 1.40 2.47
CA LEU A 157 27.54 0.88 2.17
C LEU A 157 28.01 -0.16 3.18
N ARG A 158 27.81 0.08 4.49
CA ARG A 158 28.18 -0.88 5.55
C ARG A 158 27.36 -2.16 5.47
N ARG A 159 26.13 -2.09 5.01
CA ARG A 159 25.21 -3.21 4.86
C ARG A 159 25.33 -3.89 3.50
N LYS A 160 26.12 -3.35 2.57
CA LYS A 160 26.26 -3.83 1.19
C LYS A 160 24.91 -3.86 0.44
N VAL A 161 24.14 -2.81 0.62
CA VAL A 161 22.84 -2.57 -0.05
C VAL A 161 23.03 -1.55 -1.15
#